data_c1060bc9625c05c33d7d917b12b6e279
#
_entry.id   c1060bc9625c05c33d7d917b12b6e279
#
_cell.length_a   1.000
_cell.length_b   1.000
_cell.length_c   1.000
_cell.angle_alpha   90.00
_cell.angle_beta   90.00
_cell.angle_gamma   90.00
#
_symmetry.space_group_name_H-M   'P 1'
#
loop_
_entity.id
_entity.type
_entity.pdbx_description
1 polymer ?
#
loop_
_entity_poly.entity_id
_entity_poly.type
_entity_poly.pdbx_seq_one_letter_code
_entity_poly.pdbx_strand_id
1 'polypeptide(L)'
;MSEVLLVEDSPVQREMIDGILKDHGWKVTIACDGVEALEQLQQFSPDLVVLDIVMPRMNGYEVCRRIKSDPKTKNVPVVMCSSKGEEFDRYWGMRQGADAYIAKPFQPLELIGTIKQLLRG
;
A
#
# COMPACT_ATOMS: atom_id res chain seq x y z
N MET A 1 -9.02 -8.94 13.80
CA MET A 1 -9.21 -7.81 12.86
C MET A 1 -7.89 -7.51 12.19
N SER A 2 -7.92 -7.45 10.86
CA SER A 2 -6.71 -7.18 10.10
C SER A 2 -6.32 -5.72 10.18
N GLU A 3 -5.04 -5.46 10.19
CA GLU A 3 -4.47 -4.14 10.30
C GLU A 3 -3.75 -3.77 8.99
N VAL A 4 -4.16 -2.65 8.40
CA VAL A 4 -3.63 -2.16 7.12
C VAL A 4 -2.85 -0.87 7.36
N LEU A 5 -1.64 -0.81 6.83
CA LEU A 5 -0.87 0.44 6.79
C LEU A 5 -1.16 1.12 5.45
N LEU A 6 -1.71 2.32 5.49
CA LEU A 6 -2.01 3.11 4.30
C LEU A 6 -0.95 4.21 4.16
N VAL A 7 -0.21 4.17 3.05
CA VAL A 7 0.84 5.15 2.76
C VAL A 7 0.40 6.01 1.59
N GLU A 8 0.02 7.24 1.87
CA GLU A 8 -0.56 8.15 0.87
C GLU A 8 -0.31 9.60 1.31
N ASP A 9 0.33 10.40 0.46
CA ASP A 9 0.65 11.78 0.81
C ASP A 9 -0.49 12.77 0.54
N SER A 10 -1.40 12.46 -0.40
CA SER A 10 -2.54 13.34 -0.69
C SER A 10 -3.60 13.22 0.40
N PRO A 11 -3.95 14.31 1.11
CA PRO A 11 -4.97 14.21 2.16
C PRO A 11 -6.33 13.75 1.64
N VAL A 12 -6.72 14.20 0.44
CA VAL A 12 -8.01 13.82 -0.15
C VAL A 12 -8.03 12.33 -0.48
N GLN A 13 -7.00 11.82 -1.15
CA GLN A 13 -6.91 10.41 -1.50
C GLN A 13 -6.79 9.54 -0.25
N ARG A 14 -6.02 10.01 0.73
CA ARG A 14 -5.82 9.28 1.98
C ARG A 14 -7.14 9.11 2.71
N GLU A 15 -7.92 10.20 2.83
CA GLU A 15 -9.20 10.14 3.51
C GLU A 15 -10.18 9.21 2.80
N MET A 16 -10.20 9.25 1.48
CA MET A 16 -11.06 8.39 0.67
C MET A 16 -10.73 6.91 0.89
N ILE A 17 -9.45 6.56 0.78
CA ILE A 17 -9.03 5.17 0.91
C ILE A 17 -9.21 4.69 2.35
N ASP A 18 -8.86 5.52 3.33
CA ASP A 18 -9.05 5.22 4.73
C ASP A 18 -10.52 4.88 5.02
N GLY A 19 -11.45 5.67 4.48
CA GLY A 19 -12.88 5.43 4.65
C GLY A 19 -13.30 4.08 4.09
N ILE A 20 -12.84 3.74 2.88
CA ILE A 20 -13.15 2.46 2.25
C ILE A 20 -12.68 1.29 3.12
N LEU A 21 -11.47 1.38 3.63
CA LEU A 21 -10.89 0.30 4.43
C LEU A 21 -11.60 0.15 5.77
N LYS A 22 -11.87 1.26 6.45
CA LYS A 22 -12.57 1.24 7.74
C LYS A 22 -14.00 0.77 7.61
N ASP A 23 -14.68 1.15 6.54
CA ASP A 23 -16.06 0.71 6.30
C ASP A 23 -16.12 -0.80 6.14
N HIS A 24 -15.06 -1.41 5.68
CA HIS A 24 -15.00 -2.86 5.55
C HIS A 24 -14.63 -3.54 6.88
N GLY A 25 -14.29 -2.78 7.92
CA GLY A 25 -13.98 -3.32 9.23
C GLY A 25 -12.51 -3.52 9.52
N TRP A 26 -11.63 -3.08 8.63
CA TRP A 26 -10.19 -3.18 8.88
C TRP A 26 -9.71 -2.00 9.73
N LYS A 27 -8.69 -2.27 10.54
CA LYS A 27 -8.02 -1.24 11.30
C LYS A 27 -6.96 -0.59 10.39
N VAL A 28 -6.90 0.75 10.37
CA VAL A 28 -6.00 1.47 9.48
C VAL A 28 -5.03 2.32 10.28
N THR A 29 -3.75 2.19 9.96
CA THR A 29 -2.71 3.10 10.43
C THR A 29 -2.22 3.88 9.21
N ILE A 30 -1.97 5.17 9.37
CA ILE A 30 -1.65 6.06 8.25
C ILE A 30 -0.19 6.52 8.34
N ALA A 31 0.49 6.49 7.19
CA ALA A 31 1.76 7.16 6.99
C ALA A 31 1.59 8.15 5.84
N CYS A 32 2.12 9.36 6.01
CA CYS A 32 1.94 10.41 5.02
C CYS A 32 2.99 10.40 3.91
N ASP A 33 4.05 9.63 4.07
CA ASP A 33 5.07 9.44 3.04
C ASP A 33 5.86 8.15 3.32
N GLY A 34 6.79 7.85 2.41
CA GLY A 34 7.54 6.61 2.49
C GLY A 34 8.50 6.54 3.67
N VAL A 35 9.08 7.67 4.06
CA VAL A 35 10.01 7.70 5.19
C VAL A 35 9.27 7.37 6.48
N GLU A 36 8.10 8.01 6.67
CA GLU A 36 7.26 7.73 7.83
C GLU A 36 6.80 6.27 7.85
N ALA A 37 6.45 5.73 6.68
CA ALA A 37 6.03 4.34 6.57
C ALA A 37 7.12 3.38 7.05
N LEU A 38 8.36 3.60 6.60
CA LEU A 38 9.47 2.74 6.99
C LEU A 38 9.78 2.86 8.48
N GLU A 39 9.65 4.06 9.04
CA GLU A 39 9.82 4.25 10.49
C GLU A 39 8.78 3.48 11.28
N GLN A 40 7.51 3.56 10.86
CA GLN A 40 6.44 2.84 11.53
C GLN A 40 6.62 1.33 11.44
N LEU A 41 7.10 0.84 10.31
CA LEU A 41 7.33 -0.59 10.10
C LEU A 41 8.45 -1.17 10.98
N GLN A 42 9.27 -0.33 11.58
CA GLN A 42 10.23 -0.77 12.58
C GLN A 42 9.56 -1.02 13.93
N GLN A 43 8.37 -0.49 14.16
CA GLN A 43 7.70 -0.55 15.46
C GLN A 43 6.50 -1.48 15.48
N PHE A 44 5.89 -1.78 14.34
CA PHE A 44 4.77 -2.70 14.29
C PHE A 44 4.73 -3.42 12.94
N SER A 45 3.98 -4.52 12.90
CA SER A 45 3.86 -5.33 11.70
C SER A 45 2.40 -5.36 11.24
N PRO A 46 2.04 -4.58 10.20
CA PRO A 46 0.69 -4.66 9.66
C PRO A 46 0.49 -5.95 8.91
N ASP A 47 -0.77 -6.29 8.64
CA ASP A 47 -1.10 -7.47 7.85
C ASP A 47 -0.95 -7.19 6.35
N LEU A 48 -0.98 -5.91 5.95
CA LEU A 48 -0.88 -5.53 4.55
C LEU A 48 -0.57 -4.03 4.45
N VAL A 49 0.11 -3.63 3.38
CA VAL A 49 0.43 -2.23 3.11
C VAL A 49 -0.24 -1.81 1.80
N VAL A 50 -0.99 -0.70 1.84
CA VAL A 50 -1.50 -0.03 0.63
C VAL A 50 -0.59 1.17 0.40
N LEU A 51 -0.01 1.28 -0.78
CA LEU A 51 1.11 2.17 -1.04
C LEU A 51 0.95 2.91 -2.35
N ASP A 52 0.94 4.25 -2.30
CA ASP A 52 1.01 5.08 -3.50
C ASP A 52 2.46 5.15 -4.01
N ILE A 53 2.61 5.47 -5.28
CA ILE A 53 3.93 5.57 -5.92
C ILE A 53 4.45 7.00 -5.86
N VAL A 54 3.61 7.99 -6.22
CA VAL A 54 4.05 9.38 -6.34
C VAL A 54 3.97 10.08 -4.98
N MET A 55 5.11 10.18 -4.32
CA MET A 55 5.19 10.79 -2.99
C MET A 55 6.51 11.57 -2.88
N PRO A 56 6.55 12.61 -2.03
CA PRO A 56 7.80 13.32 -1.79
C PRO A 56 8.80 12.48 -1.00
N ARG A 57 10.05 12.83 -1.08
CA ARG A 57 11.20 12.25 -0.36
C ARG A 57 11.55 10.84 -0.82
N MET A 58 10.58 9.95 -0.93
CA MET A 58 10.83 8.56 -1.34
C MET A 58 9.59 8.04 -2.05
N ASN A 59 9.73 7.64 -3.32
CA ASN A 59 8.58 7.14 -4.07
C ASN A 59 8.22 5.72 -3.64
N GLY A 60 7.02 5.28 -4.05
CA GLY A 60 6.50 3.98 -3.63
C GLY A 60 7.29 2.79 -4.15
N TYR A 61 7.95 2.92 -5.29
CA TYR A 61 8.80 1.84 -5.80
C TYR A 61 9.92 1.53 -4.81
N GLU A 62 10.56 2.57 -4.32
CA GLU A 62 11.66 2.39 -3.36
C GLU A 62 11.16 1.89 -2.02
N VAL A 63 10.02 2.40 -1.55
CA VAL A 63 9.42 1.92 -0.31
C VAL A 63 9.14 0.42 -0.40
N CYS A 64 8.53 -0.01 -1.49
CA CYS A 64 8.22 -1.41 -1.71
C CYS A 64 9.48 -2.27 -1.73
N ARG A 65 10.50 -1.83 -2.46
CA ARG A 65 11.77 -2.56 -2.53
C ARG A 65 12.38 -2.72 -1.14
N ARG A 66 12.34 -1.68 -0.32
CA ARG A 66 12.87 -1.74 1.04
C ARG A 66 12.07 -2.68 1.93
N ILE A 67 10.74 -2.64 1.83
CA ILE A 67 9.88 -3.56 2.57
C ILE A 67 10.24 -5.01 2.21
N LYS A 68 10.40 -5.29 0.93
CA LYS A 68 10.65 -6.66 0.47
C LYS A 68 12.08 -7.11 0.68
N SER A 69 12.99 -6.19 0.96
CA SER A 69 14.41 -6.53 1.23
C SER A 69 14.71 -6.76 2.71
N ASP A 70 13.83 -6.32 3.60
CA ASP A 70 14.04 -6.44 5.04
C ASP A 70 13.42 -7.76 5.52
N PRO A 71 14.22 -8.66 6.14
CA PRO A 71 13.69 -9.93 6.65
C PRO A 71 12.49 -9.75 7.59
N LYS A 72 12.41 -8.61 8.27
CA LYS A 72 11.35 -8.32 9.22
C LYS A 72 10.01 -8.05 8.52
N THR A 73 10.04 -7.48 7.29
CA THR A 73 8.83 -7.03 6.60
C THR A 73 8.59 -7.71 5.25
N LYS A 74 9.52 -8.51 4.76
CA LYS A 74 9.46 -9.04 3.39
C LYS A 74 8.21 -9.85 3.09
N ASN A 75 7.59 -10.45 4.10
CA ASN A 75 6.40 -11.28 3.91
C ASN A 75 5.09 -10.50 4.01
N VAL A 76 5.14 -9.20 4.30
CA VAL A 76 3.95 -8.36 4.37
C VAL A 76 3.49 -8.07 2.94
N PRO A 77 2.25 -8.38 2.57
CA PRO A 77 1.75 -8.07 1.22
C PRO A 77 1.71 -6.57 0.99
N VAL A 78 2.09 -6.16 -0.24
CA VAL A 78 2.07 -4.75 -0.64
C VAL A 78 1.18 -4.59 -1.86
N VAL A 79 0.16 -3.73 -1.74
CA VAL A 79 -0.72 -3.34 -2.84
C VAL A 79 -0.34 -1.93 -3.25
N MET A 80 0.16 -1.75 -4.46
CA MET A 80 0.38 -0.42 -5.01
C MET A 80 -0.93 0.11 -5.55
N CYS A 81 -1.22 1.39 -5.28
CA CYS A 81 -2.45 2.03 -5.69
C CYS A 81 -2.12 3.44 -6.17
N SER A 82 -2.08 3.67 -7.48
CA SER A 82 -1.51 4.88 -8.02
C SER A 82 -2.19 5.35 -9.30
N SER A 83 -2.13 6.69 -9.55
CA SER A 83 -2.58 7.27 -10.80
C SER A 83 -1.68 6.91 -11.98
N LYS A 84 -0.51 6.33 -11.72
CA LYS A 84 0.37 5.80 -12.77
C LYS A 84 -0.20 4.45 -13.23
N GLY A 85 -1.10 4.48 -14.21
CA GLY A 85 -1.86 3.30 -14.61
C GLY A 85 -1.38 2.63 -15.89
N GLU A 86 -0.27 3.07 -16.47
CA GLU A 86 0.24 2.47 -17.69
C GLU A 86 0.78 1.06 -17.42
N GLU A 87 0.80 0.23 -18.45
CA GLU A 87 1.33 -1.12 -18.34
C GLU A 87 2.77 -1.14 -17.84
N PHE A 88 3.57 -0.17 -18.31
CA PHE A 88 4.96 -0.02 -17.86
C PHE A 88 5.04 0.22 -16.35
N ASP A 89 4.17 1.08 -15.83
CA ASP A 89 4.17 1.40 -14.40
C ASP A 89 3.82 0.17 -13.56
N ARG A 90 2.84 -0.59 -14.01
CA ARG A 90 2.42 -1.83 -13.34
C ARG A 90 3.56 -2.85 -13.35
N TYR A 91 4.19 -3.03 -14.50
CA TYR A 91 5.31 -3.96 -14.64
C TYR A 91 6.43 -3.59 -13.66
N TRP A 92 6.77 -2.29 -13.62
CA TRP A 92 7.86 -1.83 -12.78
C TRP A 92 7.55 -2.00 -11.30
N GLY A 93 6.28 -1.76 -10.91
CA GLY A 93 5.85 -1.98 -9.53
C GLY A 93 5.95 -3.43 -9.11
N MET A 94 5.51 -4.33 -9.96
CA MET A 94 5.60 -5.76 -9.66
C MET A 94 7.06 -6.22 -9.58
N ARG A 95 7.94 -5.61 -10.37
CA ARG A 95 9.37 -5.90 -10.31
C ARG A 95 10.00 -5.46 -8.97
N GLN A 96 9.43 -4.46 -8.30
CA GLN A 96 9.90 -4.06 -6.97
C GLN A 96 9.39 -4.99 -5.88
N GLY A 97 8.55 -5.93 -6.21
CA GLY A 97 8.04 -6.92 -5.28
C GLY A 97 6.61 -6.71 -4.82
N ALA A 98 5.87 -5.77 -5.45
CA ALA A 98 4.47 -5.57 -5.10
C ALA A 98 3.68 -6.85 -5.37
N ASP A 99 2.70 -7.11 -4.51
CA ASP A 99 1.84 -8.29 -4.63
C ASP A 99 0.62 -7.99 -5.50
N ALA A 100 0.26 -6.73 -5.66
CA ALA A 100 -0.82 -6.30 -6.56
C ALA A 100 -0.61 -4.83 -6.92
N TYR A 101 -1.23 -4.41 -8.02
CA TYR A 101 -1.16 -3.04 -8.52
C TYR A 101 -2.55 -2.63 -8.97
N ILE A 102 -3.05 -1.53 -8.40
CA ILE A 102 -4.38 -0.99 -8.72
C ILE A 102 -4.22 0.43 -9.24
N ALA A 103 -4.74 0.70 -10.45
CA ALA A 103 -4.68 2.02 -11.04
C ALA A 103 -5.83 2.89 -10.51
N LYS A 104 -5.55 4.16 -10.22
CA LYS A 104 -6.56 5.16 -9.87
C LYS A 104 -7.08 5.81 -11.15
N PRO A 105 -8.37 6.14 -11.21
CA PRO A 105 -9.41 5.87 -10.22
C PRO A 105 -9.84 4.40 -10.26
N PHE A 106 -10.26 3.87 -9.12
CA PHE A 106 -10.68 2.49 -9.01
C PHE A 106 -12.05 2.41 -8.33
N GLN A 107 -12.72 1.26 -8.47
CA GLN A 107 -13.94 0.99 -7.73
C GLN A 107 -13.57 0.46 -6.33
N PRO A 108 -14.29 0.88 -5.27
CA PRO A 108 -13.97 0.39 -3.93
C PRO A 108 -13.92 -1.13 -3.83
N LEU A 109 -14.81 -1.85 -4.54
CA LEU A 109 -14.82 -3.30 -4.51
C LEU A 109 -13.57 -3.92 -5.10
N GLU A 110 -12.92 -3.24 -6.03
CA GLU A 110 -11.66 -3.71 -6.60
C GLU A 110 -10.56 -3.72 -5.53
N LEU A 111 -10.45 -2.64 -4.78
CA LEU A 111 -9.46 -2.54 -3.71
C LEU A 111 -9.75 -3.56 -2.60
N ILE A 112 -11.00 -3.61 -2.15
CA ILE A 112 -11.42 -4.53 -1.10
C ILE A 112 -11.17 -5.98 -1.51
N GLY A 113 -11.56 -6.35 -2.73
CA GLY A 113 -11.39 -7.71 -3.23
C GLY A 113 -9.92 -8.13 -3.30
N THR A 114 -9.07 -7.22 -3.78
CA THR A 114 -7.63 -7.47 -3.86
C THR A 114 -7.04 -7.69 -2.48
N ILE A 115 -7.38 -6.83 -1.53
CA ILE A 115 -6.86 -6.95 -0.16
C ILE A 115 -7.34 -8.25 0.49
N LYS A 116 -8.62 -8.57 0.35
CA LYS A 116 -9.16 -9.81 0.92
C LYS A 116 -8.43 -11.04 0.39
N GLN A 117 -8.16 -11.06 -0.90
CA GLN A 117 -7.47 -12.17 -1.53
C GLN A 117 -6.06 -12.33 -0.96
N LEU A 118 -5.33 -11.23 -0.79
CA LEU A 118 -3.97 -11.27 -0.27
C LEU A 118 -3.93 -11.62 1.22
N LEU A 119 -4.94 -11.21 1.99
CA LEU A 119 -4.99 -11.53 3.41
C LEU A 119 -5.30 -13.01 3.66
N ARG A 120 -5.91 -13.70 2.71
CA ARG A 120 -6.18 -15.13 2.83
C ARG A 120 -4.94 -15.98 2.57
N GLY A 121 -4.10 -15.45 1.70
CA GLY A 121 -3.01 -16.20 1.15
C GLY A 121 -1.74 -16.21 1.83
#